data_f47af46794d63c4161c7e1850412af48
#
_entry.id   f47af46794d63c4161c7e1850412af48
#
_cell.length_a   1.000
_cell.length_b   1.000
_cell.length_c   1.000
_cell.angle_alpha   90.00
_cell.angle_beta   90.00
_cell.angle_gamma   90.00
#
_symmetry.space_group_name_H-M   'P 1'
#
loop_
_entity.id
_entity.type
_entity.pdbx_description
1 polymer ?
#
loop_
_entity_poly.entity_id
_entity_poly.type
_entity_poly.pdbx_seq_one_letter_code
_entity_poly.pdbx_strand_id
1 'polypeptide(L)'
;SSIFERLADAFTGTTQRGDDVRLTISERLSRYISEQFPAGKRGAVVVLNYKTNEILAMVSMPQFDPTNMDSALSDEAAGALINRATQGLYPPGSTFKIVTLASALENLPDLNDFAFDCTGYYPVGNYAVTDGSAHGVQTLSDAFARSCNTTFAALSQDLGYEMLGNTAEEMGFNRNFMFSDLI
;
A
#
# COMPACT_ATOMS: atom_id res chain seq x y z
N SER A 1 -6.89 -23.69 25.60
CA SER A 1 -6.62 -24.68 26.71
C SER A 1 -7.89 -24.95 27.50
N SER A 2 -8.18 -26.22 27.74
CA SER A 2 -9.36 -26.63 28.49
C SER A 2 -9.24 -26.24 29.98
N ILE A 3 -10.38 -26.08 30.68
CA ILE A 3 -10.39 -25.80 32.12
C ILE A 3 -9.61 -26.87 32.91
N PHE A 4 -9.60 -28.10 32.41
CA PHE A 4 -8.85 -29.22 33.02
C PHE A 4 -7.34 -29.06 32.89
N GLU A 5 -6.83 -28.57 31.75
CA GLU A 5 -5.41 -28.25 31.54
C GLU A 5 -4.96 -27.13 32.49
N ARG A 6 -5.76 -26.06 32.62
CA ARG A 6 -5.48 -24.94 33.53
C ARG A 6 -5.42 -25.39 35.02
N LEU A 7 -6.31 -26.30 35.42
CA LEU A 7 -6.29 -26.87 36.76
C LEU A 7 -5.08 -27.78 36.98
N ALA A 8 -4.74 -28.63 36.02
CA ALA A 8 -3.55 -29.49 36.08
C ALA A 8 -2.26 -28.66 36.18
N ASP A 9 -2.12 -27.58 35.38
CA ASP A 9 -0.98 -26.67 35.42
C ASP A 9 -0.86 -25.94 36.77
N ALA A 10 -1.99 -25.54 37.35
CA ALA A 10 -2.02 -24.94 38.71
C ALA A 10 -1.56 -25.89 39.81
N PHE A 11 -1.84 -27.19 39.67
CA PHE A 11 -1.41 -28.21 40.62
C PHE A 11 0.04 -28.65 40.43
N THR A 12 0.56 -28.60 39.20
CA THR A 12 1.93 -29.05 38.88
C THR A 12 2.96 -27.91 38.94
N GLY A 13 2.52 -26.66 39.11
CA GLY A 13 3.41 -25.49 39.11
C GLY A 13 4.09 -25.22 37.75
N THR A 14 3.58 -25.83 36.69
CA THR A 14 4.07 -25.60 35.34
C THR A 14 3.60 -24.23 34.83
N THR A 15 4.54 -23.38 34.57
CA THR A 15 4.27 -22.08 33.89
C THR A 15 3.83 -22.39 32.47
N GLN A 16 2.62 -21.97 32.08
CA GLN A 16 2.21 -22.02 30.66
C GLN A 16 3.20 -21.20 29.85
N ARG A 17 3.97 -21.86 28.98
CA ARG A 17 4.75 -21.22 27.97
C ARG A 17 3.87 -21.06 26.72
N GLY A 18 3.85 -19.84 26.17
CA GLY A 18 3.29 -19.65 24.83
C GLY A 18 4.14 -20.34 23.77
N ASP A 19 3.55 -20.54 22.60
CA ASP A 19 4.25 -21.09 21.46
C ASP A 19 5.27 -20.08 20.89
N ASP A 20 6.38 -20.58 20.39
CA ASP A 20 7.38 -19.75 19.71
C ASP A 20 6.88 -19.40 18.31
N VAL A 21 6.94 -18.12 17.95
CA VAL A 21 6.60 -17.62 16.61
C VAL A 21 7.87 -17.19 15.90
N ARG A 22 8.13 -17.80 14.74
CA ARG A 22 9.25 -17.43 13.89
C ARG A 22 8.77 -16.50 12.78
N LEU A 23 9.33 -15.30 12.71
CA LEU A 23 9.02 -14.28 11.70
C LEU A 23 10.15 -14.14 10.68
N THR A 24 9.80 -13.63 9.48
CA THR A 24 10.76 -13.24 8.43
C THR A 24 11.28 -11.80 8.64
N ILE A 25 10.70 -11.07 9.59
CA ILE A 25 11.04 -9.67 9.87
C ILE A 25 12.45 -9.54 10.43
N SER A 26 13.24 -8.66 9.84
CA SER A 26 14.57 -8.28 10.31
C SER A 26 14.47 -7.11 11.29
N GLU A 27 14.80 -7.35 12.56
CA GLU A 27 14.85 -6.30 13.57
C GLU A 27 15.80 -5.16 13.17
N ARG A 28 16.99 -5.50 12.66
CA ARG A 28 17.98 -4.50 12.22
C ARG A 28 17.45 -3.58 11.12
N LEU A 29 16.75 -4.17 10.13
CA LEU A 29 16.15 -3.39 9.04
C LEU A 29 15.00 -2.52 9.54
N SER A 30 14.13 -3.07 10.38
CA SER A 30 13.00 -2.34 10.96
C SER A 30 13.47 -1.15 11.80
N ARG A 31 14.52 -1.35 12.62
CA ARG A 31 15.12 -0.28 13.42
C ARG A 31 15.71 0.82 12.53
N TYR A 32 16.49 0.44 11.52
CA TYR A 32 17.06 1.40 10.56
C TYR A 32 15.97 2.23 9.87
N ILE A 33 14.88 1.59 9.40
CA ILE A 33 13.76 2.30 8.78
C ILE A 33 13.14 3.30 9.75
N SER A 34 12.93 2.90 11.01
CA SER A 34 12.34 3.76 12.03
C SER A 34 13.23 4.99 12.33
N GLU A 35 14.52 4.80 12.37
CA GLU A 35 15.53 5.88 12.61
C GLU A 35 15.60 6.86 11.43
N GLN A 36 15.41 6.37 10.18
CA GLN A 36 15.45 7.20 8.98
C GLN A 36 14.08 7.81 8.63
N PHE A 37 13.00 7.41 9.32
CA PHE A 37 11.69 7.92 9.03
C PHE A 37 11.60 9.42 9.37
N PRO A 38 11.02 10.26 8.47
CA PRO A 38 10.97 11.72 8.71
C PRO A 38 10.25 12.06 10.01
N ALA A 39 10.90 12.86 10.85
CA ALA A 39 10.37 13.27 12.15
C ALA A 39 8.99 13.95 12.02
N GLY A 40 8.06 13.58 12.90
CA GLY A 40 6.71 14.14 12.94
C GLY A 40 5.80 13.70 11.77
N LYS A 41 6.26 12.84 10.86
CA LYS A 41 5.43 12.29 9.79
C LYS A 41 4.74 11.01 10.25
N ARG A 42 3.58 10.73 9.61
CA ARG A 42 2.82 9.50 9.81
C ARG A 42 2.83 8.71 8.52
N GLY A 43 2.96 7.39 8.61
CA GLY A 43 2.98 6.54 7.44
C GLY A 43 3.44 5.12 7.77
N ALA A 44 3.68 4.34 6.73
CA ALA A 44 4.20 2.99 6.86
C ALA A 44 5.27 2.70 5.79
N VAL A 45 6.18 1.80 6.13
CA VAL A 45 7.16 1.24 5.20
C VAL A 45 7.06 -0.27 5.27
N VAL A 46 6.90 -0.92 4.11
CA VAL A 46 6.92 -2.37 3.97
C VAL A 46 8.04 -2.74 3.02
N VAL A 47 8.88 -3.68 3.44
CA VAL A 47 9.96 -4.24 2.61
C VAL A 47 9.68 -5.70 2.37
N LEU A 48 9.57 -6.06 1.10
CA LEU A 48 9.25 -7.41 0.63
C LEU A 48 10.42 -7.99 -0.17
N ASN A 49 10.66 -9.27 0.02
CA ASN A 49 11.47 -10.04 -0.92
C ASN A 49 10.59 -10.44 -2.11
N TYR A 50 10.78 -9.83 -3.25
CA TYR A 50 9.93 -10.05 -4.43
C TYR A 50 10.04 -11.47 -5.03
N LYS A 51 11.06 -12.26 -4.64
CA LYS A 51 11.22 -13.64 -5.09
C LYS A 51 10.53 -14.65 -4.18
N THR A 52 10.53 -14.39 -2.87
CA THR A 52 10.00 -15.33 -1.87
C THR A 52 8.69 -14.86 -1.25
N ASN A 53 8.29 -13.61 -1.51
CA ASN A 53 7.15 -12.91 -0.87
C ASN A 53 7.29 -12.74 0.65
N GLU A 54 8.49 -12.97 1.20
CA GLU A 54 8.75 -12.75 2.62
C GLU A 54 8.68 -11.27 2.96
N ILE A 55 7.99 -10.92 4.03
CA ILE A 55 7.99 -9.57 4.61
C ILE A 55 9.26 -9.44 5.45
N LEU A 56 10.20 -8.61 5.01
CA LEU A 56 11.47 -8.37 5.69
C LEU A 56 11.40 -7.24 6.71
N ALA A 57 10.51 -6.28 6.51
CA ALA A 57 10.18 -5.23 7.46
C ALA A 57 8.76 -4.73 7.22
N MET A 58 8.07 -4.39 8.30
CA MET A 58 6.78 -3.70 8.29
C MET A 58 6.80 -2.69 9.45
N VAL A 59 6.95 -1.41 9.11
CA VAL A 59 7.08 -0.32 10.09
C VAL A 59 5.92 0.64 9.92
N SER A 60 5.22 0.93 11.01
CA SER A 60 4.11 1.90 11.06
C SER A 60 4.51 3.05 12.00
N MET A 61 4.36 4.29 11.54
CA MET A 61 4.74 5.48 12.30
C MET A 61 3.52 6.38 12.58
N PRO A 62 3.39 6.96 13.79
CA PRO A 62 4.28 6.80 14.93
C PRO A 62 4.23 5.39 15.53
N GLN A 63 5.31 5.00 16.17
CA GLN A 63 5.40 3.78 16.96
C GLN A 63 4.94 4.04 18.40
N PHE A 64 4.61 2.99 19.13
CA PHE A 64 4.36 3.05 20.56
C PHE A 64 5.35 2.15 21.32
N ASP A 65 5.55 2.45 22.58
CA ASP A 65 6.31 1.61 23.50
C ASP A 65 5.34 0.62 24.17
N PRO A 66 5.46 -0.70 23.92
CA PRO A 66 4.58 -1.70 24.52
C PRO A 66 4.74 -1.79 26.05
N THR A 67 5.83 -1.25 26.61
CA THR A 67 6.05 -1.19 28.05
C THR A 67 5.41 0.04 28.71
N ASN A 68 4.97 1.02 27.90
CA ASN A 68 4.30 2.24 28.34
C ASN A 68 3.07 2.54 27.47
N MET A 69 2.00 1.77 27.68
CA MET A 69 0.77 1.87 26.89
C MET A 69 0.05 3.23 27.06
N ASP A 70 0.20 3.89 28.21
CA ASP A 70 -0.42 5.20 28.44
C ASP A 70 0.13 6.25 27.45
N SER A 71 1.40 6.15 27.08
CA SER A 71 1.98 7.03 26.07
C SER A 71 1.39 6.81 24.67
N ALA A 72 0.96 5.60 24.34
CA ALA A 72 0.33 5.28 23.06
C ALA A 72 -1.07 5.88 22.89
N LEU A 73 -1.72 6.24 24.01
CA LEU A 73 -3.05 6.85 24.04
C LEU A 73 -3.00 8.38 24.08
N SER A 74 -1.82 8.98 24.11
CA SER A 74 -1.65 10.43 24.07
C SER A 74 -2.01 11.01 22.70
N ASP A 75 -2.36 12.28 22.64
CA ASP A 75 -2.66 13.00 21.38
C ASP A 75 -1.45 13.01 20.42
N GLU A 76 -0.23 13.07 20.96
CA GLU A 76 1.01 13.03 20.17
C GLU A 76 1.22 11.68 19.49
N ALA A 77 0.82 10.59 20.16
CA ALA A 77 0.86 9.24 19.65
C ALA A 77 -0.44 8.82 18.93
N ALA A 78 -1.35 9.76 18.65
CA ALA A 78 -2.66 9.45 18.07
C ALA A 78 -2.57 8.52 16.87
N GLY A 79 -3.16 7.33 17.00
CA GLY A 79 -3.13 6.28 16.01
C GLY A 79 -1.83 5.47 15.95
N ALA A 80 -0.97 5.49 16.99
CA ALA A 80 0.22 4.64 17.06
C ALA A 80 -0.12 3.15 17.12
N LEU A 81 -1.30 2.80 17.65
CA LEU A 81 -1.80 1.43 17.71
C LEU A 81 -2.32 0.92 16.36
N ILE A 82 -2.49 1.79 15.36
CA ILE A 82 -2.96 1.40 14.03
C ILE A 82 -1.77 0.93 13.21
N ASN A 83 -1.82 -0.31 12.72
CA ASN A 83 -0.88 -0.74 11.69
C ASN A 83 -1.26 -0.10 10.35
N ARG A 84 -0.58 1.00 10.00
CA ARG A 84 -0.86 1.77 8.79
C ARG A 84 -0.56 1.03 7.50
N ALA A 85 0.26 0.00 7.54
CA ALA A 85 0.55 -0.81 6.36
C ALA A 85 -0.65 -1.69 5.97
N THR A 86 -1.45 -2.14 6.95
CA THR A 86 -2.56 -3.08 6.73
C THR A 86 -3.94 -2.45 6.95
N GLN A 87 -4.02 -1.39 7.74
CA GLN A 87 -5.27 -0.74 8.12
C GLN A 87 -5.39 0.71 7.63
N GLY A 88 -4.30 1.28 7.09
CA GLY A 88 -4.30 2.65 6.58
C GLY A 88 -5.02 2.74 5.23
N LEU A 89 -5.94 3.71 5.12
CA LEU A 89 -6.59 4.06 3.85
C LEU A 89 -5.91 5.28 3.27
N TYR A 90 -5.24 5.09 2.14
CA TYR A 90 -4.51 6.14 1.44
C TYR A 90 -5.01 6.27 0.01
N PRO A 91 -5.22 7.50 -0.51
CA PRO A 91 -5.43 7.68 -1.93
C PRO A 91 -4.18 7.24 -2.68
N PRO A 92 -4.29 6.36 -3.68
CA PRO A 92 -3.12 5.82 -4.39
C PRO A 92 -2.36 6.90 -5.18
N GLY A 93 -3.02 7.98 -5.58
CA GLY A 93 -2.41 9.00 -6.40
C GLY A 93 -1.81 8.43 -7.68
N SER A 94 -0.64 8.92 -8.09
CA SER A 94 0.04 8.49 -9.31
C SER A 94 0.46 7.02 -9.34
N THR A 95 0.47 6.32 -8.21
CA THR A 95 0.71 4.86 -8.23
C THR A 95 -0.42 4.11 -8.92
N PHE A 96 -1.64 4.66 -8.96
CA PHE A 96 -2.76 4.06 -9.70
C PHE A 96 -2.54 4.05 -11.22
N LYS A 97 -1.62 4.87 -11.74
CA LYS A 97 -1.24 4.84 -13.16
C LYS A 97 -0.65 3.50 -13.58
N ILE A 98 -0.10 2.72 -12.66
CA ILE A 98 0.35 1.34 -12.91
C ILE A 98 -0.84 0.47 -13.30
N VAL A 99 -1.96 0.60 -12.59
CA VAL A 99 -3.21 -0.13 -12.89
C VAL A 99 -3.75 0.30 -14.25
N THR A 100 -3.83 1.63 -14.49
CA THR A 100 -4.31 2.16 -15.76
C THR A 100 -3.43 1.71 -16.94
N LEU A 101 -2.10 1.70 -16.76
CA LEU A 101 -1.17 1.24 -17.77
C LEU A 101 -1.35 -0.27 -18.07
N ALA A 102 -1.45 -1.10 -17.04
CA ALA A 102 -1.68 -2.52 -17.19
C ALA A 102 -3.00 -2.78 -17.95
N SER A 103 -4.08 -2.13 -17.52
CA SER A 103 -5.36 -2.23 -18.20
C SER A 103 -5.29 -1.79 -19.66
N ALA A 104 -4.57 -0.71 -19.96
CA ALA A 104 -4.39 -0.25 -21.33
C ALA A 104 -3.63 -1.28 -22.18
N LEU A 105 -2.54 -1.83 -21.65
CA LEU A 105 -1.73 -2.85 -22.35
C LEU A 105 -2.51 -4.13 -22.63
N GLU A 106 -3.47 -4.49 -21.80
CA GLU A 106 -4.30 -5.69 -21.95
C GLU A 106 -5.49 -5.48 -22.88
N ASN A 107 -6.07 -4.29 -22.90
CA ASN A 107 -7.39 -4.07 -23.50
C ASN A 107 -7.41 -3.12 -24.70
N LEU A 108 -6.37 -2.26 -24.87
CA LEU A 108 -6.32 -1.31 -25.98
C LEU A 108 -5.38 -1.80 -27.08
N PRO A 109 -5.78 -1.70 -28.37
CA PRO A 109 -4.90 -2.03 -29.48
C PRO A 109 -3.84 -0.95 -29.72
N ASP A 110 -2.78 -1.32 -30.42
CA ASP A 110 -1.81 -0.42 -31.07
C ASP A 110 -1.08 0.59 -30.15
N LEU A 111 -0.89 0.27 -28.89
CA LEU A 111 -0.21 1.16 -27.94
C LEU A 111 1.28 1.40 -28.26
N ASN A 112 1.88 0.59 -29.14
CA ASN A 112 3.26 0.81 -29.59
C ASN A 112 3.42 2.12 -30.39
N ASP A 113 2.38 2.51 -31.13
CA ASP A 113 2.35 3.75 -31.90
C ASP A 113 1.58 4.86 -31.17
N PHE A 114 1.29 4.66 -29.89
CA PHE A 114 0.56 5.64 -29.09
C PHE A 114 1.33 6.96 -29.00
N ALA A 115 0.65 8.04 -29.35
CA ALA A 115 1.14 9.40 -29.20
C ALA A 115 0.02 10.29 -28.64
N PHE A 116 0.34 11.07 -27.61
CA PHE A 116 -0.60 12.00 -26.98
C PHE A 116 0.03 13.39 -26.87
N ASP A 117 -0.69 14.42 -27.32
CA ASP A 117 -0.28 15.81 -27.17
C ASP A 117 -0.80 16.36 -25.83
N CYS A 118 0.09 16.42 -24.84
CA CYS A 118 -0.21 16.95 -23.52
C CYS A 118 -0.10 18.47 -23.51
N THR A 119 -1.22 19.15 -23.61
CA THR A 119 -1.33 20.61 -23.49
C THR A 119 -1.32 21.11 -22.04
N GLY A 120 -1.23 20.20 -21.06
CA GLY A 120 -1.35 20.50 -19.63
C GLY A 120 -2.79 20.50 -19.12
N TYR A 121 -3.76 20.21 -19.99
CA TYR A 121 -5.19 20.24 -19.68
C TYR A 121 -5.92 19.13 -20.46
N TYR A 122 -6.82 18.41 -19.79
CA TYR A 122 -7.67 17.41 -20.43
C TYR A 122 -9.08 17.44 -19.81
N PRO A 123 -10.14 17.68 -20.59
CA PRO A 123 -11.53 17.77 -20.09
C PRO A 123 -12.07 16.37 -19.80
N VAL A 124 -12.74 16.22 -18.65
CA VAL A 124 -13.44 14.99 -18.23
C VAL A 124 -14.82 15.39 -17.74
N GLY A 125 -15.82 15.28 -18.59
CA GLY A 125 -17.18 15.74 -18.28
C GLY A 125 -17.21 17.22 -17.89
N ASN A 126 -17.68 17.52 -16.68
CA ASN A 126 -17.72 18.90 -16.13
C ASN A 126 -16.45 19.31 -15.38
N TYR A 127 -15.44 18.43 -15.36
CA TYR A 127 -14.16 18.64 -14.68
C TYR A 127 -13.02 18.70 -15.68
N ALA A 128 -11.86 19.01 -15.20
CA ALA A 128 -10.63 18.93 -15.99
C ALA A 128 -9.52 18.30 -15.16
N VAL A 129 -8.73 17.44 -15.81
CA VAL A 129 -7.47 16.96 -15.28
C VAL A 129 -6.36 17.86 -15.79
N THR A 130 -5.47 18.28 -14.90
CA THR A 130 -4.36 19.16 -15.23
C THR A 130 -3.02 18.55 -14.88
N ASP A 131 -2.00 18.95 -15.64
CA ASP A 131 -0.59 18.75 -15.33
C ASP A 131 0.04 20.08 -14.88
N GLY A 132 1.17 20.01 -14.17
CA GLY A 132 1.90 21.20 -13.75
C GLY A 132 2.48 22.03 -14.91
N SER A 133 2.64 21.39 -16.08
CA SER A 133 3.09 22.01 -17.34
C SER A 133 2.63 21.17 -18.54
N ALA A 134 2.58 21.78 -19.72
CA ALA A 134 2.40 21.05 -20.95
C ALA A 134 3.67 20.22 -21.27
N HIS A 135 3.48 18.95 -21.63
CA HIS A 135 4.60 18.06 -22.00
C HIS A 135 4.79 17.93 -23.51
N GLY A 136 3.82 18.42 -24.31
CA GLY A 136 3.79 18.25 -25.78
C GLY A 136 3.49 16.82 -26.19
N VAL A 137 3.83 16.50 -27.43
CA VAL A 137 3.64 15.16 -27.98
C VAL A 137 4.60 14.18 -27.31
N GLN A 138 4.06 13.10 -26.77
CA GLN A 138 4.80 12.10 -26.01
C GLN A 138 4.28 10.69 -26.27
N THR A 139 5.17 9.72 -26.16
CA THR A 139 4.83 8.29 -26.18
C THR A 139 4.19 7.86 -24.84
N LEU A 140 3.61 6.67 -24.80
CA LEU A 140 3.09 6.09 -23.56
C LEU A 140 4.19 5.94 -22.50
N SER A 141 5.39 5.52 -22.91
CA SER A 141 6.55 5.41 -22.01
C SER A 141 6.97 6.76 -21.43
N ASP A 142 7.04 7.81 -22.27
CA ASP A 142 7.35 9.17 -21.80
C ASP A 142 6.28 9.69 -20.84
N ALA A 143 5.01 9.47 -21.15
CA ALA A 143 3.89 9.87 -20.32
C ALA A 143 3.93 9.20 -18.94
N PHE A 144 4.28 7.90 -18.90
CA PHE A 144 4.44 7.17 -17.65
C PHE A 144 5.65 7.67 -16.85
N ALA A 145 6.81 7.84 -17.51
CA ALA A 145 8.02 8.32 -16.86
C ALA A 145 7.88 9.73 -16.27
N ARG A 146 7.11 10.61 -16.94
CA ARG A 146 6.79 11.98 -16.46
C ARG A 146 5.59 12.03 -15.51
N SER A 147 4.91 10.89 -15.32
CA SER A 147 3.67 10.83 -14.54
C SER A 147 2.59 11.79 -15.05
N CYS A 148 2.43 11.91 -16.39
CA CYS A 148 1.50 12.81 -17.04
C CYS A 148 0.04 12.48 -16.67
N ASN A 149 -0.65 13.42 -16.01
CA ASN A 149 -2.02 13.20 -15.58
C ASN A 149 -3.00 13.18 -16.74
N THR A 150 -2.80 14.10 -17.71
CA THR A 150 -3.72 14.25 -18.84
C THR A 150 -3.70 13.05 -19.77
N THR A 151 -2.53 12.46 -20.04
CA THR A 151 -2.43 11.23 -20.82
C THR A 151 -3.16 10.07 -20.12
N PHE A 152 -2.94 9.91 -18.81
CA PHE A 152 -3.57 8.83 -18.08
C PHE A 152 -5.08 9.04 -17.86
N ALA A 153 -5.54 10.29 -17.84
CA ALA A 153 -6.96 10.60 -17.88
C ALA A 153 -7.59 10.20 -19.22
N ALA A 154 -6.92 10.48 -20.35
CA ALA A 154 -7.36 10.05 -21.67
C ALA A 154 -7.44 8.52 -21.77
N LEU A 155 -6.38 7.80 -21.40
CA LEU A 155 -6.38 6.34 -21.37
C LEU A 155 -7.51 5.77 -20.50
N SER A 156 -7.78 6.38 -19.33
CA SER A 156 -8.88 5.96 -18.47
C SER A 156 -10.25 6.15 -19.12
N GLN A 157 -10.41 7.17 -19.95
CA GLN A 157 -11.65 7.39 -20.73
C GLN A 157 -11.81 6.33 -21.82
N ASP A 158 -10.72 6.02 -22.55
CA ASP A 158 -10.73 5.01 -23.60
C ASP A 158 -11.02 3.60 -23.05
N LEU A 159 -10.47 3.28 -21.88
CA LEU A 159 -10.74 2.02 -21.17
C LEU A 159 -12.17 1.94 -20.64
N GLY A 160 -12.69 3.05 -20.17
CA GLY A 160 -13.96 3.07 -19.46
C GLY A 160 -13.92 2.40 -18.08
N TYR A 161 -15.07 2.41 -17.42
CA TYR A 161 -15.20 1.93 -16.04
C TYR A 161 -14.98 0.42 -15.92
N GLU A 162 -15.48 -0.36 -16.87
CA GLU A 162 -15.51 -1.82 -16.77
C GLU A 162 -14.09 -2.42 -16.90
N MET A 163 -13.35 -2.06 -17.94
CA MET A 163 -12.00 -2.60 -18.17
C MET A 163 -11.05 -2.16 -17.05
N LEU A 164 -11.05 -0.88 -16.71
CA LEU A 164 -10.20 -0.34 -15.67
C LEU A 164 -10.56 -0.91 -14.28
N GLY A 165 -11.85 -1.07 -14.00
CA GLY A 165 -12.35 -1.66 -12.75
C GLY A 165 -11.93 -3.12 -12.60
N ASN A 166 -12.09 -3.93 -13.64
CA ASN A 166 -11.69 -5.34 -13.62
C ASN A 166 -10.19 -5.49 -13.36
N THR A 167 -9.35 -4.75 -14.07
CA THR A 167 -7.89 -4.78 -13.84
C THR A 167 -7.53 -4.34 -12.41
N ALA A 168 -8.20 -3.31 -11.89
CA ALA A 168 -7.99 -2.86 -10.51
C ALA A 168 -8.35 -3.96 -9.50
N GLU A 169 -9.49 -4.65 -9.70
CA GLU A 169 -9.90 -5.77 -8.83
C GLU A 169 -8.95 -6.97 -8.94
N GLU A 170 -8.45 -7.30 -10.12
CA GLU A 170 -7.44 -8.34 -10.31
C GLU A 170 -6.14 -8.02 -9.59
N MET A 171 -5.76 -6.73 -9.54
CA MET A 171 -4.62 -6.23 -8.78
C MET A 171 -4.91 -6.09 -7.27
N GLY A 172 -6.09 -6.46 -6.80
CA GLY A 172 -6.43 -6.53 -5.39
C GLY A 172 -7.20 -5.33 -4.84
N PHE A 173 -7.54 -4.33 -5.64
CA PHE A 173 -8.42 -3.25 -5.18
C PHE A 173 -9.82 -3.80 -4.88
N ASN A 174 -10.46 -3.27 -3.84
CA ASN A 174 -11.79 -3.67 -3.37
C ASN A 174 -11.92 -5.17 -3.00
N ARG A 175 -10.84 -5.93 -2.92
CA ARG A 175 -10.85 -7.31 -2.45
C ARG A 175 -10.61 -7.35 -0.95
N ASN A 176 -11.42 -8.17 -0.26
CA ASN A 176 -11.12 -8.55 1.10
C ASN A 176 -10.02 -9.62 1.07
N PHE A 177 -8.81 -9.23 1.39
CA PHE A 177 -7.78 -10.19 1.68
C PHE A 177 -8.08 -10.82 3.04
N MET A 178 -8.50 -12.08 3.03
CA MET A 178 -8.56 -12.86 4.25
C MET A 178 -7.14 -13.25 4.60
N PHE A 179 -6.53 -12.50 5.50
CA PHE A 179 -5.38 -13.00 6.22
C PHE A 179 -5.93 -14.08 7.15
N SER A 180 -5.63 -15.35 6.83
CA SER A 180 -6.20 -16.51 7.52
C SER A 180 -5.80 -16.62 8.99
N ASP A 181 -4.76 -15.92 9.37
CA ASP A 181 -4.24 -15.89 10.73
C ASP A 181 -4.14 -14.43 11.14
N LEU A 182 -5.27 -13.95 11.57
CA LEU A 182 -5.34 -12.65 12.19
C LEU A 182 -4.42 -12.58 13.39
N ILE A 183 -3.49 -11.76 13.22
CA ILE A 183 -2.71 -11.18 14.29
C ILE A 183 -3.64 -10.43 15.24
#